data_042330654c3191f4c684ac6bb17f2ddb
#
_entry.id   042330654c3191f4c684ac6bb17f2ddb
#
_cell.length_a   1.000
_cell.length_b   1.000
_cell.length_c   1.000
_cell.angle_alpha   90.00
_cell.angle_beta   90.00
_cell.angle_gamma   90.00
#
_symmetry.space_group_name_H-M   'P 1'
#
loop_
_entity.id
_entity.type
_entity.pdbx_description
1 polymer ?
#
loop_
_entity_poly.entity_id
_entity_poly.type
_entity_poly.pdbx_seq_one_letter_code
_entity_poly.pdbx_strand_id
1 'polypeptide(L)'
;MPHREACPRAEPKGTSMTIDEPQQDDDPEVPVEGADAPFEGDPFFELGIAPSIVDDIAAQGLTVPTPIQRDAIPVILEGRDLIGLAQTGTGKTAAYLLPLLHGLLQKRKASTPRSTSILVLVPTRELAYQVSDSIKAFSGSLKVRYLTIVGGERYDHQFRSLKKGVDVLVATPGRFEDLMARGKVDLDDIEHFVLDEGDQMIDLGFYPAIKRIFETLPSTCQTVFFSATMPKEMETLAESFLKDAVTIRAARAGETVDAIEQSAVLVKGMDKRDVLLQELQKLDGGQVLVFARTRVRTEDLADWLGEQGLNADMLHGDMRQAIRLKVLRKFKRGELQVLVATDVAARGIDVSGLG
;
A
#
# COMPACT_ATOMS: atom_id res chain seq x y z
N MET A 1 54.67 -45.54 -10.13
CA MET A 1 55.82 -45.37 -9.24
C MET A 1 56.76 -44.38 -9.92
N PRO A 2 57.22 -43.30 -9.29
CA PRO A 2 57.95 -43.34 -8.02
C PRO A 2 57.52 -42.23 -6.99
N HIS A 3 57.88 -42.53 -5.81
CA HIS A 3 58.42 -41.80 -4.64
C HIS A 3 57.62 -40.64 -3.99
N ARG A 4 57.15 -41.01 -2.80
CA ARG A 4 56.81 -40.09 -1.71
C ARG A 4 58.09 -39.57 -1.07
N GLU A 5 58.24 -38.27 -0.93
CA GLU A 5 59.12 -37.66 0.06
C GLU A 5 58.31 -37.03 1.20
N ALA A 6 58.64 -37.39 2.41
CA ALA A 6 58.05 -36.94 3.65
C ALA A 6 58.72 -35.64 4.09
N CYS A 7 57.92 -34.64 4.49
CA CYS A 7 58.40 -33.42 5.13
C CYS A 7 58.27 -33.57 6.67
N PRO A 8 59.26 -33.14 7.47
CA PRO A 8 59.33 -33.41 8.90
C PRO A 8 58.43 -32.46 9.74
N ARG A 9 57.88 -33.03 10.82
CA ARG A 9 57.14 -32.33 11.86
C ARG A 9 58.08 -31.43 12.66
N ALA A 10 57.71 -30.15 12.82
CA ALA A 10 58.28 -29.23 13.82
C ALA A 10 57.39 -29.26 15.10
N GLU A 11 58.05 -29.47 16.25
CA GLU A 11 57.44 -29.42 17.58
C GLU A 11 57.16 -27.95 17.99
N PRO A 12 56.05 -27.66 18.72
CA PRO A 12 55.81 -26.33 19.25
C PRO A 12 56.53 -26.13 20.57
N LYS A 13 57.38 -25.12 20.66
CA LYS A 13 57.93 -24.59 21.91
C LYS A 13 56.80 -23.89 22.69
N GLY A 14 56.57 -24.36 23.88
CA GLY A 14 55.69 -23.71 24.84
C GLY A 14 56.23 -22.37 25.31
N THR A 15 55.39 -21.33 25.19
CA THR A 15 55.58 -20.07 25.88
C THR A 15 54.30 -19.86 26.77
N SER A 16 54.51 -19.99 28.07
CA SER A 16 53.54 -19.65 29.08
C SER A 16 53.25 -18.16 29.03
N MET A 17 52.02 -17.79 28.67
CA MET A 17 51.51 -16.43 28.78
C MET A 17 50.55 -16.41 29.96
N THR A 18 50.93 -15.74 31.02
CA THR A 18 50.08 -15.36 32.15
C THR A 18 48.94 -14.46 31.62
N ILE A 19 47.74 -14.86 31.90
CA ILE A 19 46.54 -14.08 31.62
C ILE A 19 46.40 -13.08 32.78
N ASP A 20 46.64 -11.79 32.52
CA ASP A 20 46.21 -10.70 33.38
C ASP A 20 44.70 -10.57 33.30
N GLU A 21 44.03 -10.59 34.42
CA GLU A 21 42.60 -10.24 34.59
C GLU A 21 42.40 -8.78 34.21
N PRO A 22 41.40 -8.43 33.43
CA PRO A 22 41.07 -7.03 33.19
C PRO A 22 40.49 -6.44 34.48
N GLN A 23 41.12 -5.36 34.93
CA GLN A 23 40.60 -4.48 35.96
C GLN A 23 39.25 -3.92 35.48
N GLN A 24 38.22 -3.99 36.30
CA GLN A 24 36.97 -3.25 36.18
C GLN A 24 37.32 -1.78 36.37
N ASP A 25 37.31 -1.02 35.26
CA ASP A 25 37.23 0.43 35.30
C ASP A 25 35.79 0.78 35.71
N ASP A 26 35.61 1.24 36.93
CA ASP A 26 34.44 1.96 37.40
C ASP A 26 34.41 3.34 36.68
N ASP A 27 33.87 3.37 35.46
CA ASP A 27 33.45 4.61 34.86
C ASP A 27 32.23 5.12 35.63
N PRO A 28 32.22 6.37 36.10
CA PRO A 28 31.06 6.93 36.78
C PRO A 28 29.89 6.98 35.77
N GLU A 29 28.78 6.34 36.14
CA GLU A 29 27.49 6.51 35.46
C GLU A 29 27.23 8.02 35.30
N VAL A 30 27.38 8.52 34.07
CA VAL A 30 26.87 9.83 33.69
C VAL A 30 25.37 9.76 33.79
N PRO A 31 24.72 10.54 34.66
CA PRO A 31 23.27 10.59 34.68
C PRO A 31 22.81 11.07 33.31
N VAL A 32 22.06 10.21 32.56
CA VAL A 32 21.32 10.64 31.39
C VAL A 32 20.16 11.47 31.91
N GLU A 33 20.41 12.75 32.15
CA GLU A 33 19.37 13.73 32.40
C GLU A 33 18.50 13.86 31.16
N GLY A 34 17.19 13.62 31.34
CA GLY A 34 16.15 14.16 30.49
C GLY A 34 15.97 13.49 29.13
N ALA A 35 15.65 12.19 29.11
CA ALA A 35 14.78 11.73 28.07
C ALA A 35 13.33 12.10 28.43
N ASP A 36 13.01 13.40 28.37
CA ASP A 36 11.61 13.81 28.19
C ASP A 36 11.12 13.04 26.97
N ALA A 37 10.03 12.30 27.12
CA ALA A 37 9.50 11.46 26.05
C ALA A 37 9.25 12.37 24.83
N PRO A 38 10.04 12.30 23.74
CA PRO A 38 10.03 13.31 22.67
C PRO A 38 8.72 13.31 21.86
N PHE A 39 7.75 12.50 22.29
CA PHE A 39 6.47 12.25 21.64
C PHE A 39 5.26 12.64 22.49
N GLU A 40 5.44 13.14 23.74
CA GLU A 40 4.32 13.69 24.52
C GLU A 40 3.68 14.84 23.74
N GLY A 41 2.37 14.69 23.46
CA GLY A 41 1.60 15.65 22.65
C GLY A 41 1.62 15.38 21.14
N ASP A 42 2.33 14.35 20.65
CA ASP A 42 2.16 13.91 19.26
C ASP A 42 0.85 13.11 19.11
N PRO A 43 -0.07 13.52 18.21
CA PRO A 43 -1.38 12.92 18.13
C PRO A 43 -1.37 11.44 17.69
N PHE A 44 -0.37 10.98 16.91
CA PHE A 44 -0.26 9.57 16.54
C PHE A 44 0.30 8.71 17.68
N PHE A 45 1.22 9.28 18.48
CA PHE A 45 1.71 8.61 19.67
C PHE A 45 0.59 8.43 20.70
N GLU A 46 -0.27 9.45 20.89
CA GLU A 46 -1.45 9.36 21.75
C GLU A 46 -2.46 8.31 21.29
N LEU A 47 -2.53 8.01 19.97
CA LEU A 47 -3.30 6.89 19.43
C LEU A 47 -2.65 5.52 19.66
N GLY A 48 -1.48 5.45 20.31
CA GLY A 48 -0.78 4.20 20.63
C GLY A 48 0.21 3.73 19.55
N ILE A 49 0.57 4.57 18.57
CA ILE A 49 1.56 4.22 17.55
C ILE A 49 2.97 4.37 18.13
N ALA A 50 3.84 3.40 17.83
CA ALA A 50 5.22 3.38 18.33
C ALA A 50 6.03 4.60 17.85
N PRO A 51 6.91 5.17 18.71
CA PRO A 51 7.73 6.34 18.40
C PRO A 51 8.49 6.24 17.06
N SER A 52 9.09 5.09 16.77
CA SER A 52 9.82 4.88 15.52
C SER A 52 8.96 4.98 14.25
N ILE A 53 7.68 4.64 14.34
CA ILE A 53 6.72 4.81 13.24
C ILE A 53 6.28 6.28 13.17
N VAL A 54 6.09 6.93 14.32
CA VAL A 54 5.75 8.36 14.39
C VAL A 54 6.83 9.20 13.71
N ASP A 55 8.11 8.92 13.96
CA ASP A 55 9.23 9.58 13.27
C ASP A 55 9.18 9.37 11.74
N ASP A 56 8.95 8.13 11.31
CA ASP A 56 8.89 7.79 9.89
C ASP A 56 7.75 8.52 9.17
N ILE A 57 6.55 8.63 9.78
CA ILE A 57 5.40 9.33 9.17
C ILE A 57 5.52 10.85 9.25
N ALA A 58 6.13 11.40 10.30
CA ALA A 58 6.41 12.82 10.41
C ALA A 58 7.36 13.28 9.28
N ALA A 59 8.36 12.47 8.94
CA ALA A 59 9.25 12.70 7.79
C ALA A 59 8.50 12.70 6.44
N GLN A 60 7.29 12.13 6.36
CA GLN A 60 6.39 12.18 5.20
C GLN A 60 5.36 13.32 5.29
N GLY A 61 5.43 14.18 6.30
CA GLY A 61 4.49 15.27 6.53
C GLY A 61 3.17 14.87 7.18
N LEU A 62 3.05 13.64 7.67
CA LEU A 62 1.87 13.17 8.41
C LEU A 62 2.04 13.50 9.90
N THR A 63 1.57 14.67 10.31
CA THR A 63 1.71 15.18 11.69
C THR A 63 0.38 15.23 12.44
N VAL A 64 -0.76 15.20 11.72
CA VAL A 64 -2.09 15.26 12.33
C VAL A 64 -2.95 14.13 11.74
N PRO A 65 -3.49 13.23 12.57
CA PRO A 65 -4.35 12.15 12.09
C PRO A 65 -5.68 12.68 11.54
N THR A 66 -6.08 12.15 10.40
CA THR A 66 -7.40 12.42 9.82
C THR A 66 -8.52 11.78 10.67
N PRO A 67 -9.80 12.18 10.51
CA PRO A 67 -10.89 11.59 11.26
C PRO A 67 -10.93 10.05 11.17
N ILE A 68 -10.77 9.47 9.97
CA ILE A 68 -10.77 8.00 9.81
C ILE A 68 -9.58 7.33 10.53
N GLN A 69 -8.42 8.00 10.61
CA GLN A 69 -7.27 7.49 11.32
C GLN A 69 -7.48 7.51 12.84
N ARG A 70 -8.01 8.62 13.38
CA ARG A 70 -8.31 8.73 14.82
C ARG A 70 -9.28 7.65 15.30
N ASP A 71 -10.28 7.35 14.48
CA ASP A 71 -11.31 6.40 14.87
C ASP A 71 -10.89 4.94 14.61
N ALA A 72 -10.14 4.66 13.53
CA ALA A 72 -9.79 3.30 13.12
C ALA A 72 -8.53 2.75 13.82
N ILE A 73 -7.51 3.56 14.05
CA ILE A 73 -6.24 3.10 14.63
C ILE A 73 -6.45 2.40 15.98
N PRO A 74 -7.17 2.97 16.96
CA PRO A 74 -7.39 2.31 18.24
C PRO A 74 -8.11 0.97 18.12
N VAL A 75 -9.16 0.89 17.28
CA VAL A 75 -9.93 -0.34 17.06
C VAL A 75 -9.07 -1.46 16.47
N ILE A 76 -8.18 -1.13 15.53
CA ILE A 76 -7.28 -2.11 14.92
C ILE A 76 -6.21 -2.56 15.94
N LEU A 77 -5.68 -1.65 16.76
CA LEU A 77 -4.72 -1.98 17.84
C LEU A 77 -5.35 -2.90 18.91
N GLU A 78 -6.66 -2.75 19.19
CA GLU A 78 -7.42 -3.63 20.06
C GLU A 78 -7.64 -5.04 19.48
N GLY A 79 -7.26 -5.28 18.22
CA GLY A 79 -7.45 -6.57 17.54
C GLY A 79 -8.89 -6.83 17.09
N ARG A 80 -9.75 -5.82 17.03
CA ARG A 80 -11.15 -5.94 16.62
C ARG A 80 -11.30 -5.83 15.11
N ASP A 81 -12.30 -6.50 14.56
CA ASP A 81 -12.69 -6.32 13.17
C ASP A 81 -13.29 -4.94 12.91
N LEU A 82 -13.05 -4.41 11.73
CA LEU A 82 -13.43 -3.04 11.37
C LEU A 82 -14.07 -2.96 9.98
N ILE A 83 -15.11 -2.13 9.86
CA ILE A 83 -15.65 -1.63 8.60
C ILE A 83 -15.46 -0.12 8.58
N GLY A 84 -14.52 0.37 7.76
CA GLY A 84 -14.26 1.78 7.56
C GLY A 84 -14.89 2.29 6.27
N LEU A 85 -15.93 3.12 6.38
CA LEU A 85 -16.57 3.76 5.21
C LEU A 85 -16.01 5.17 5.04
N ALA A 86 -15.12 5.33 4.06
CA ALA A 86 -14.44 6.59 3.78
C ALA A 86 -14.03 6.69 2.30
N GLN A 87 -14.10 7.88 1.74
CA GLN A 87 -13.70 8.16 0.36
C GLN A 87 -12.18 8.00 0.14
N THR A 88 -11.75 7.94 -1.12
CA THR A 88 -10.34 7.97 -1.50
C THR A 88 -9.72 9.30 -1.05
N GLY A 89 -8.43 9.31 -0.66
CA GLY A 89 -7.76 10.54 -0.20
C GLY A 89 -8.00 10.90 1.27
N THR A 90 -8.84 10.19 2.02
CA THR A 90 -9.10 10.46 3.45
C THR A 90 -8.03 9.92 4.40
N GLY A 91 -7.02 9.22 3.88
CA GLY A 91 -5.95 8.63 4.68
C GLY A 91 -6.20 7.20 5.17
N LYS A 92 -7.10 6.44 4.51
CA LYS A 92 -7.41 5.03 4.84
C LYS A 92 -6.16 4.15 4.92
N THR A 93 -5.23 4.31 3.98
CA THR A 93 -4.01 3.50 3.92
C THR A 93 -3.18 3.61 5.20
N ALA A 94 -2.97 4.82 5.71
CA ALA A 94 -2.31 5.02 6.98
C ALA A 94 -3.15 4.50 8.16
N ALA A 95 -4.48 4.64 8.10
CA ALA A 95 -5.38 4.17 9.16
C ALA A 95 -5.23 2.67 9.47
N TYR A 96 -4.97 1.83 8.45
CA TYR A 96 -4.71 0.40 8.69
C TYR A 96 -3.23 0.04 8.74
N LEU A 97 -2.35 0.68 7.95
CA LEU A 97 -0.95 0.30 7.95
C LEU A 97 -0.25 0.63 9.26
N LEU A 98 -0.50 1.80 9.85
CA LEU A 98 0.21 2.22 11.07
C LEU A 98 0.01 1.25 12.24
N PRO A 99 -1.22 0.86 12.63
CA PRO A 99 -1.43 -0.10 13.70
C PRO A 99 -0.93 -1.50 13.35
N LEU A 100 -1.00 -1.93 12.08
CA LEU A 100 -0.48 -3.23 11.66
C LEU A 100 1.05 -3.29 11.69
N LEU A 101 1.73 -2.23 11.25
CA LEU A 101 3.19 -2.11 11.36
C LEU A 101 3.63 -2.05 12.83
N HIS A 102 2.88 -1.34 13.70
CA HIS A 102 3.09 -1.33 15.14
C HIS A 102 3.02 -2.77 15.72
N GLY A 103 2.01 -3.54 15.34
CA GLY A 103 1.87 -4.95 15.76
C GLY A 103 3.05 -5.83 15.33
N LEU A 104 3.60 -5.63 14.13
CA LEU A 104 4.80 -6.34 13.67
C LEU A 104 6.04 -6.01 14.51
N LEU A 105 6.17 -4.77 15.01
CA LEU A 105 7.25 -4.40 15.93
C LEU A 105 7.21 -5.18 17.24
N GLN A 106 6.00 -5.31 17.79
CA GLN A 106 5.83 -5.97 19.09
C GLN A 106 6.08 -7.47 19.03
N LYS A 107 5.66 -8.13 17.94
CA LYS A 107 5.67 -9.60 17.85
C LYS A 107 6.94 -10.20 17.25
N ARG A 108 7.74 -9.47 16.47
CA ARG A 108 9.00 -9.89 15.78
C ARG A 108 9.11 -11.38 15.45
N LYS A 109 8.01 -12.01 15.07
CA LYS A 109 7.99 -13.41 14.61
C LYS A 109 8.63 -13.47 13.22
N ALA A 110 9.61 -14.36 13.04
CA ALA A 110 10.15 -14.60 11.70
C ALA A 110 9.04 -15.21 10.83
N SER A 111 8.76 -14.62 9.66
CA SER A 111 7.80 -15.19 8.72
C SER A 111 8.28 -16.56 8.24
N THR A 112 7.39 -17.54 8.24
CA THR A 112 7.69 -18.87 7.73
C THR A 112 7.78 -18.85 6.19
N PRO A 113 8.47 -19.81 5.57
CA PRO A 113 8.51 -19.90 4.12
C PRO A 113 7.12 -19.95 3.49
N ARG A 114 6.89 -19.14 2.48
CA ARG A 114 5.63 -19.00 1.73
C ARG A 114 4.47 -18.39 2.52
N SER A 115 4.68 -17.88 3.72
CA SER A 115 3.66 -17.24 4.54
C SER A 115 3.80 -15.72 4.61
N THR A 116 2.76 -15.09 5.15
CA THR A 116 2.72 -13.67 5.51
C THR A 116 1.87 -13.50 6.77
N SER A 117 2.20 -12.52 7.60
CA SER A 117 1.38 -12.17 8.77
C SER A 117 0.24 -11.21 8.40
N ILE A 118 0.47 -10.35 7.39
CA ILE A 118 -0.51 -9.35 6.94
C ILE A 118 -0.77 -9.54 5.45
N LEU A 119 -2.05 -9.70 5.07
CA LEU A 119 -2.50 -9.71 3.69
C LEU A 119 -3.38 -8.48 3.42
N VAL A 120 -2.99 -7.67 2.44
CA VAL A 120 -3.76 -6.52 1.95
C VAL A 120 -4.23 -6.82 0.53
N LEU A 121 -5.55 -6.93 0.33
CA LEU A 121 -6.15 -7.03 -1.01
C LEU A 121 -6.60 -5.66 -1.49
N VAL A 122 -6.27 -5.36 -2.74
CA VAL A 122 -6.61 -4.11 -3.42
C VAL A 122 -7.09 -4.37 -4.84
N PRO A 123 -7.99 -3.54 -5.43
CA PRO A 123 -8.62 -3.79 -6.72
C PRO A 123 -7.66 -3.72 -7.90
N THR A 124 -6.66 -2.83 -7.84
CA THR A 124 -5.81 -2.49 -8.98
C THR A 124 -4.34 -2.68 -8.67
N ARG A 125 -3.54 -2.86 -9.73
CA ARG A 125 -2.08 -2.96 -9.62
C ARG A 125 -1.47 -1.66 -9.13
N GLU A 126 -2.01 -0.56 -9.57
CA GLU A 126 -1.57 0.79 -9.22
C GLU A 126 -1.71 1.03 -7.72
N LEU A 127 -2.88 0.70 -7.17
CA LEU A 127 -3.11 0.79 -5.73
C LEU A 127 -2.22 -0.16 -4.94
N ALA A 128 -1.95 -1.38 -5.46
CA ALA A 128 -1.01 -2.30 -4.81
C ALA A 128 0.40 -1.71 -4.68
N TYR A 129 0.89 -1.00 -5.70
CA TYR A 129 2.17 -0.30 -5.62
C TYR A 129 2.13 0.91 -4.70
N GLN A 130 1.02 1.68 -4.70
CA GLN A 130 0.84 2.82 -3.77
C GLN A 130 0.87 2.35 -2.31
N VAL A 131 0.16 1.28 -1.97
CA VAL A 131 0.20 0.67 -0.64
C VAL A 131 1.62 0.21 -0.30
N SER A 132 2.33 -0.41 -1.25
CA SER A 132 3.72 -0.85 -1.04
C SER A 132 4.69 0.31 -0.84
N ASP A 133 4.49 1.42 -1.55
CA ASP A 133 5.25 2.66 -1.35
C ASP A 133 4.97 3.26 0.05
N SER A 134 3.70 3.21 0.51
CA SER A 134 3.32 3.62 1.86
C SER A 134 3.95 2.73 2.94
N ILE A 135 3.97 1.39 2.75
CA ILE A 135 4.66 0.48 3.67
C ILE A 135 6.14 0.87 3.78
N LYS A 136 6.79 1.12 2.66
CA LYS A 136 8.19 1.55 2.64
C LYS A 136 8.41 2.87 3.37
N ALA A 137 7.52 3.84 3.16
CA ALA A 137 7.60 5.17 3.77
C ALA A 137 7.35 5.13 5.29
N PHE A 138 6.37 4.33 5.75
CA PHE A 138 5.97 4.26 7.16
C PHE A 138 6.79 3.26 7.98
N SER A 139 7.66 2.48 7.34
CA SER A 139 8.51 1.49 7.99
C SER A 139 9.99 1.71 7.70
N GLY A 140 10.41 2.95 7.47
CA GLY A 140 11.80 3.28 7.14
C GLY A 140 12.80 2.84 8.18
N SER A 141 12.47 3.00 9.46
CA SER A 141 13.23 2.54 10.62
C SER A 141 13.08 1.03 10.91
N LEU A 142 12.04 0.40 10.34
CA LEU A 142 11.71 -1.01 10.55
C LEU A 142 12.20 -1.87 9.39
N LYS A 143 12.78 -3.01 9.67
CA LYS A 143 13.18 -3.98 8.63
C LYS A 143 11.99 -4.85 8.21
N VAL A 144 10.91 -4.23 7.71
CA VAL A 144 9.71 -4.93 7.24
C VAL A 144 9.96 -5.53 5.86
N ARG A 145 9.69 -6.81 5.70
CA ARG A 145 9.74 -7.50 4.40
C ARG A 145 8.35 -7.49 3.80
N TYR A 146 8.18 -6.83 2.69
CA TYR A 146 6.91 -6.80 1.97
C TYR A 146 7.06 -7.25 0.52
N LEU A 147 5.97 -7.70 -0.07
CA LEU A 147 5.91 -8.14 -1.45
C LEU A 147 4.60 -7.71 -2.09
N THR A 148 4.69 -7.21 -3.33
CA THR A 148 3.53 -6.90 -4.16
C THR A 148 3.26 -8.03 -5.15
N ILE A 149 2.04 -8.56 -5.15
CA ILE A 149 1.59 -9.65 -6.03
C ILE A 149 0.47 -9.15 -6.93
N VAL A 150 0.80 -8.91 -8.20
CA VAL A 150 -0.14 -8.37 -9.18
C VAL A 150 -0.08 -9.14 -10.50
N GLY A 151 -1.21 -9.14 -11.21
CA GLY A 151 -1.28 -9.73 -12.54
C GLY A 151 -0.37 -9.02 -13.55
N GLY A 152 0.03 -9.72 -14.63
CA GLY A 152 0.88 -9.14 -15.69
C GLY A 152 2.37 -9.11 -15.40
N GLU A 153 2.81 -9.47 -14.21
CA GLU A 153 4.21 -9.65 -13.86
C GLU A 153 4.65 -11.13 -13.99
N ARG A 154 5.98 -11.32 -14.07
CA ARG A 154 6.56 -12.68 -14.16
C ARG A 154 6.43 -13.40 -12.83
N TYR A 155 5.94 -14.64 -12.88
CA TYR A 155 5.75 -15.50 -11.71
C TYR A 155 7.04 -15.77 -10.94
N ASP A 156 8.16 -15.99 -11.66
CA ASP A 156 9.42 -16.43 -11.06
C ASP A 156 9.96 -15.46 -10.00
N HIS A 157 9.76 -14.15 -10.20
CA HIS A 157 10.17 -13.14 -9.24
C HIS A 157 9.30 -13.21 -7.97
N GLN A 158 7.98 -13.25 -8.14
CA GLN A 158 7.04 -13.32 -7.04
C GLN A 158 7.23 -14.61 -6.23
N PHE A 159 7.45 -15.77 -6.91
CA PHE A 159 7.69 -17.04 -6.23
C PHE A 159 8.99 -17.07 -5.44
N ARG A 160 10.08 -16.53 -5.97
CA ARG A 160 11.36 -16.50 -5.24
C ARG A 160 11.29 -15.67 -3.97
N SER A 161 10.57 -14.56 -4.01
CA SER A 161 10.39 -13.70 -2.83
C SER A 161 9.51 -14.38 -1.77
N LEU A 162 8.40 -14.99 -2.19
CA LEU A 162 7.51 -15.75 -1.28
C LEU A 162 8.19 -16.94 -0.60
N LYS A 163 9.13 -17.61 -1.26
CA LYS A 163 9.86 -18.74 -0.66
C LYS A 163 10.55 -18.38 0.68
N LYS A 164 10.87 -17.11 0.88
CA LYS A 164 11.53 -16.64 2.11
C LYS A 164 10.53 -16.24 3.21
N GLY A 165 9.24 -16.19 2.87
CA GLY A 165 8.22 -15.54 3.69
C GLY A 165 8.37 -14.01 3.71
N VAL A 166 7.27 -13.32 3.92
CA VAL A 166 7.21 -11.85 4.01
C VAL A 166 6.33 -11.46 5.19
N ASP A 167 6.51 -10.26 5.70
CA ASP A 167 5.72 -9.77 6.82
C ASP A 167 4.39 -9.20 6.33
N VAL A 168 4.43 -8.49 5.18
CA VAL A 168 3.25 -7.90 4.53
C VAL A 168 3.17 -8.34 3.07
N LEU A 169 2.01 -8.82 2.66
CA LEU A 169 1.71 -9.17 1.28
C LEU A 169 0.60 -8.26 0.75
N VAL A 170 0.89 -7.49 -0.28
CA VAL A 170 -0.09 -6.65 -0.98
C VAL A 170 -0.44 -7.31 -2.31
N ALA A 171 -1.71 -7.57 -2.57
CA ALA A 171 -2.09 -8.35 -3.74
C ALA A 171 -3.38 -7.86 -4.42
N THR A 172 -3.49 -8.13 -5.73
CA THR A 172 -4.77 -8.08 -6.44
C THR A 172 -5.43 -9.46 -6.41
N PRO A 173 -6.79 -9.55 -6.23
CA PRO A 173 -7.49 -10.80 -5.95
C PRO A 173 -7.18 -11.93 -6.94
N GLY A 174 -7.27 -11.68 -8.26
CA GLY A 174 -7.11 -12.74 -9.26
C GLY A 174 -5.70 -13.34 -9.30
N ARG A 175 -4.63 -12.56 -9.08
CA ARG A 175 -3.26 -13.10 -9.03
C ARG A 175 -3.01 -13.84 -7.70
N PHE A 176 -3.57 -13.34 -6.63
CA PHE A 176 -3.44 -14.00 -5.33
C PHE A 176 -4.15 -15.36 -5.33
N GLU A 177 -5.36 -15.43 -5.84
CA GLU A 177 -6.12 -16.68 -6.01
C GLU A 177 -5.36 -17.72 -6.89
N ASP A 178 -4.75 -17.28 -7.99
CA ASP A 178 -3.92 -18.17 -8.83
C ASP A 178 -2.71 -18.72 -8.06
N LEU A 179 -2.09 -17.93 -7.18
CA LEU A 179 -1.00 -18.40 -6.32
C LEU A 179 -1.47 -19.38 -5.25
N MET A 180 -2.65 -19.14 -4.66
CA MET A 180 -3.28 -20.08 -3.73
C MET A 180 -3.56 -21.42 -4.42
N ALA A 181 -4.21 -21.40 -5.58
CA ALA A 181 -4.52 -22.60 -6.37
C ALA A 181 -3.28 -23.42 -6.74
N ARG A 182 -2.12 -22.77 -6.89
CA ARG A 182 -0.82 -23.42 -7.16
C ARG A 182 -0.08 -23.87 -5.89
N GLY A 183 -0.64 -23.68 -4.70
CA GLY A 183 0.01 -24.01 -3.42
C GLY A 183 1.30 -23.23 -3.19
N LYS A 184 1.37 -21.97 -3.65
CA LYS A 184 2.56 -21.11 -3.53
C LYS A 184 2.50 -20.15 -2.36
N VAL A 185 1.33 -19.95 -1.76
CA VAL A 185 1.08 -19.16 -0.58
C VAL A 185 0.48 -20.06 0.48
N ASP A 186 0.98 -19.92 1.70
CA ASP A 186 0.45 -20.54 2.91
C ASP A 186 -0.29 -19.45 3.70
N LEU A 187 -1.53 -19.72 4.08
CA LEU A 187 -2.40 -18.75 4.75
C LEU A 187 -2.52 -18.99 6.25
N ASP A 188 -1.95 -20.06 6.79
CA ASP A 188 -2.11 -20.45 8.19
C ASP A 188 -1.52 -19.44 9.18
N ASP A 189 -0.51 -18.67 8.74
CA ASP A 189 0.16 -17.65 9.55
C ASP A 189 -0.43 -16.24 9.40
N ILE A 190 -1.53 -16.06 8.64
CA ILE A 190 -2.15 -14.74 8.46
C ILE A 190 -2.85 -14.34 9.77
N GLU A 191 -2.36 -13.27 10.37
CA GLU A 191 -2.92 -12.67 11.58
C GLU A 191 -3.88 -11.51 11.24
N HIS A 192 -3.62 -10.80 10.14
CA HIS A 192 -4.42 -9.63 9.72
C HIS A 192 -4.73 -9.67 8.23
N PHE A 193 -5.98 -9.44 7.91
CA PHE A 193 -6.47 -9.31 6.55
C PHE A 193 -7.11 -7.94 6.33
N VAL A 194 -6.67 -7.23 5.29
CA VAL A 194 -7.23 -5.94 4.89
C VAL A 194 -7.84 -6.05 3.49
N LEU A 195 -9.08 -5.62 3.36
CA LEU A 195 -9.76 -5.43 2.08
C LEU A 195 -9.89 -3.92 1.85
N ASP A 196 -9.07 -3.33 0.98
CA ASP A 196 -9.09 -1.91 0.68
C ASP A 196 -9.75 -1.63 -0.69
N GLU A 197 -10.63 -0.63 -0.73
CA GLU A 197 -11.52 -0.32 -1.86
C GLU A 197 -12.40 -1.51 -2.28
N GLY A 198 -13.08 -2.11 -1.29
CA GLY A 198 -13.89 -3.31 -1.48
C GLY A 198 -15.01 -3.15 -2.50
N ASP A 199 -15.71 -2.03 -2.53
CA ASP A 199 -16.74 -1.70 -3.52
C ASP A 199 -16.18 -1.72 -4.95
N GLN A 200 -15.00 -1.17 -5.17
CA GLN A 200 -14.35 -1.20 -6.46
C GLN A 200 -13.98 -2.64 -6.89
N MET A 201 -13.59 -3.49 -5.92
CA MET A 201 -13.34 -4.92 -6.22
C MET A 201 -14.62 -5.65 -6.65
N ILE A 202 -15.77 -5.32 -6.06
CA ILE A 202 -17.07 -5.86 -6.46
C ILE A 202 -17.40 -5.42 -7.88
N ASP A 203 -17.28 -4.12 -8.19
CA ASP A 203 -17.50 -3.56 -9.53
C ASP A 203 -16.64 -4.22 -10.61
N LEU A 204 -15.42 -4.62 -10.26
CA LEU A 204 -14.49 -5.32 -11.14
C LEU A 204 -14.77 -6.83 -11.23
N GLY A 205 -15.79 -7.34 -10.54
CA GLY A 205 -16.21 -8.73 -10.57
C GLY A 205 -15.35 -9.67 -9.72
N PHE A 206 -14.57 -9.16 -8.77
CA PHE A 206 -13.72 -9.98 -7.90
C PHE A 206 -14.46 -10.61 -6.71
N TYR A 207 -15.78 -10.38 -6.56
CA TYR A 207 -16.56 -10.97 -5.47
C TYR A 207 -16.30 -12.47 -5.26
N PRO A 208 -16.37 -13.34 -6.32
CA PRO A 208 -16.13 -14.77 -6.15
C PRO A 208 -14.71 -15.11 -5.66
N ALA A 209 -13.69 -14.36 -6.12
CA ALA A 209 -12.31 -14.57 -5.72
C ALA A 209 -12.10 -14.16 -4.25
N ILE A 210 -12.64 -13.00 -3.85
CA ILE A 210 -12.59 -12.52 -2.48
C ILE A 210 -13.25 -13.52 -1.52
N LYS A 211 -14.43 -14.03 -1.87
CA LYS A 211 -15.15 -15.01 -1.05
C LYS A 211 -14.30 -16.27 -0.84
N ARG A 212 -13.71 -16.84 -1.90
CA ARG A 212 -12.84 -18.02 -1.77
C ARG A 212 -11.59 -17.75 -0.93
N ILE A 213 -11.01 -16.55 -1.01
CA ILE A 213 -9.87 -16.17 -0.17
C ILE A 213 -10.32 -16.15 1.30
N PHE A 214 -11.45 -15.51 1.62
CA PHE A 214 -12.00 -15.47 2.97
C PHE A 214 -12.25 -16.85 3.57
N GLU A 215 -12.80 -17.77 2.79
CA GLU A 215 -13.10 -19.15 3.22
C GLU A 215 -11.83 -19.94 3.63
N THR A 216 -10.66 -19.46 3.25
CA THR A 216 -9.36 -20.10 3.56
C THR A 216 -8.57 -19.38 4.66
N LEU A 217 -9.02 -18.21 5.14
CA LEU A 217 -8.34 -17.49 6.20
C LEU A 217 -8.53 -18.17 7.57
N PRO A 218 -7.52 -18.10 8.46
CA PRO A 218 -7.66 -18.57 9.83
C PRO A 218 -8.82 -17.87 10.55
N SER A 219 -9.57 -18.62 11.35
CA SER A 219 -10.67 -18.07 12.13
C SER A 219 -10.25 -17.04 13.19
N THR A 220 -8.97 -16.95 13.49
CA THR A 220 -8.37 -15.98 14.42
C THR A 220 -7.87 -14.72 13.72
N CYS A 221 -7.96 -14.66 12.38
CA CYS A 221 -7.51 -13.52 11.61
C CYS A 221 -8.38 -12.30 11.91
N GLN A 222 -7.76 -11.19 12.27
CA GLN A 222 -8.42 -9.88 12.34
C GLN A 222 -8.72 -9.39 10.92
N THR A 223 -9.95 -8.94 10.69
CA THR A 223 -10.40 -8.49 9.37
C THR A 223 -10.76 -7.01 9.36
N VAL A 224 -10.19 -6.27 8.42
CA VAL A 224 -10.38 -4.84 8.26
C VAL A 224 -10.87 -4.53 6.85
N PHE A 225 -12.09 -4.01 6.73
CA PHE A 225 -12.67 -3.57 5.46
C PHE A 225 -12.60 -2.05 5.33
N PHE A 226 -12.08 -1.58 4.21
CA PHE A 226 -12.22 -0.19 3.80
C PHE A 226 -12.92 -0.10 2.45
N SER A 227 -13.91 0.79 2.37
CA SER A 227 -14.71 1.03 1.17
C SER A 227 -15.27 2.45 1.16
N ALA A 228 -15.53 3.02 -0.01
CA ALA A 228 -16.26 4.29 -0.09
C ALA A 228 -17.78 4.07 0.07
N THR A 229 -18.28 2.96 -0.46
CA THR A 229 -19.69 2.57 -0.42
C THR A 229 -19.85 1.16 0.14
N MET A 230 -21.08 0.79 0.53
CA MET A 230 -21.40 -0.54 1.06
C MET A 230 -22.46 -1.21 0.19
N PRO A 231 -22.10 -1.74 -0.99
CA PRO A 231 -23.02 -2.50 -1.81
C PRO A 231 -23.43 -3.80 -1.12
N LYS A 232 -24.54 -4.37 -1.56
CA LYS A 232 -25.15 -5.55 -0.92
C LYS A 232 -24.21 -6.75 -0.83
N GLU A 233 -23.38 -6.94 -1.82
CA GLU A 233 -22.36 -8.00 -1.85
C GLU A 233 -21.31 -7.79 -0.74
N MET A 234 -20.94 -6.54 -0.46
CA MET A 234 -20.02 -6.20 0.64
C MET A 234 -20.68 -6.42 2.01
N GLU A 235 -21.96 -6.06 2.15
CA GLU A 235 -22.72 -6.36 3.36
C GLU A 235 -22.73 -7.86 3.62
N THR A 236 -23.01 -8.66 2.59
CA THR A 236 -23.01 -10.13 2.69
C THR A 236 -21.66 -10.70 3.09
N LEU A 237 -20.55 -10.15 2.55
CA LEU A 237 -19.20 -10.54 2.96
C LEU A 237 -18.94 -10.17 4.42
N ALA A 238 -19.28 -8.94 4.81
CA ALA A 238 -19.09 -8.47 6.17
C ALA A 238 -19.87 -9.33 7.18
N GLU A 239 -21.14 -9.60 6.94
CA GLU A 239 -21.98 -10.45 7.80
C GLU A 239 -21.46 -11.91 7.88
N SER A 240 -20.85 -12.41 6.82
CA SER A 240 -20.39 -13.81 6.76
C SER A 240 -19.04 -14.03 7.42
N PHE A 241 -18.13 -13.03 7.41
CA PHE A 241 -16.74 -13.24 7.74
C PHE A 241 -16.21 -12.35 8.87
N LEU A 242 -16.83 -11.20 9.16
CA LEU A 242 -16.39 -10.33 10.26
C LEU A 242 -17.07 -10.72 11.57
N LYS A 243 -16.36 -10.52 12.68
CA LYS A 243 -16.84 -10.83 14.04
C LYS A 243 -16.95 -9.53 14.83
N ASP A 244 -18.16 -9.21 15.27
CA ASP A 244 -18.45 -8.02 16.07
C ASP A 244 -17.74 -6.76 15.56
N ALA A 245 -17.76 -6.56 14.24
CA ALA A 245 -17.03 -5.50 13.59
C ALA A 245 -17.51 -4.11 13.99
N VAL A 246 -16.56 -3.24 14.30
CA VAL A 246 -16.84 -1.82 14.51
C VAL A 246 -17.04 -1.16 13.15
N THR A 247 -18.18 -0.47 12.98
CA THR A 247 -18.39 0.32 11.76
C THR A 247 -18.08 1.78 12.03
N ILE A 248 -17.10 2.32 11.29
CA ILE A 248 -16.68 3.72 11.31
C ILE A 248 -17.10 4.37 10.00
N ARG A 249 -17.70 5.55 10.09
CA ARG A 249 -18.10 6.35 8.92
C ARG A 249 -17.41 7.71 9.01
N ALA A 250 -16.39 7.93 8.20
CA ALA A 250 -15.75 9.22 8.09
C ALA A 250 -16.50 10.05 7.05
N ALA A 251 -17.26 11.04 7.49
CA ALA A 251 -18.15 11.92 6.72
C ALA A 251 -19.19 11.16 5.86
N ARG A 252 -20.36 11.72 5.65
CA ARG A 252 -21.44 11.03 4.91
C ARG A 252 -21.01 10.72 3.49
N ALA A 253 -21.05 9.43 3.13
CA ALA A 253 -20.97 9.01 1.73
C ALA A 253 -22.08 9.76 0.94
N GLY A 254 -21.67 10.61 0.01
CA GLY A 254 -22.60 11.35 -0.86
C GLY A 254 -22.56 12.87 -0.72
N GLU A 255 -21.90 13.44 0.29
CA GLU A 255 -21.57 14.86 0.22
C GLU A 255 -20.37 15.01 -0.71
N THR A 256 -20.60 15.60 -1.88
CA THR A 256 -19.51 16.17 -2.70
C THR A 256 -18.69 17.03 -1.76
N VAL A 257 -17.36 16.86 -1.78
CA VAL A 257 -16.49 17.78 -1.06
C VAL A 257 -16.88 19.17 -1.55
N ASP A 258 -17.35 20.04 -0.65
CA ASP A 258 -17.80 21.42 -0.99
C ASP A 258 -16.77 22.23 -1.80
N ALA A 259 -15.56 21.70 -1.91
CA ALA A 259 -14.44 22.23 -2.66
C ALA A 259 -14.43 21.85 -4.17
N ILE A 260 -15.34 20.98 -4.65
CA ILE A 260 -15.36 20.58 -6.07
C ILE A 260 -16.45 21.36 -6.80
N GLU A 261 -16.03 22.30 -7.65
CA GLU A 261 -16.93 22.97 -8.59
C GLU A 261 -17.31 22.01 -9.73
N GLN A 262 -18.61 21.79 -9.91
CA GLN A 262 -19.11 20.91 -10.96
C GLN A 262 -19.81 21.72 -12.05
N SER A 263 -19.42 21.49 -13.30
CA SER A 263 -20.04 22.12 -14.46
C SER A 263 -20.37 21.11 -15.55
N ALA A 264 -21.35 21.44 -16.39
CA ALA A 264 -21.70 20.64 -17.53
C ALA A 264 -21.77 21.54 -18.79
N VAL A 265 -21.10 21.12 -19.85
CA VAL A 265 -21.09 21.83 -21.12
C VAL A 265 -21.95 21.10 -22.14
N LEU A 266 -22.97 21.79 -22.68
CA LEU A 266 -23.86 21.24 -23.70
C LEU A 266 -23.25 21.42 -25.10
N VAL A 267 -22.79 20.30 -25.69
CA VAL A 267 -22.18 20.29 -27.03
C VAL A 267 -23.26 20.11 -28.09
N LYS A 268 -23.73 21.21 -28.68
CA LYS A 268 -24.69 21.18 -29.80
C LYS A 268 -23.96 21.50 -31.10
N GLY A 269 -23.75 20.51 -31.98
CA GLY A 269 -23.17 20.72 -33.31
C GLY A 269 -21.69 21.09 -33.37
N MET A 270 -20.99 21.14 -32.23
CA MET A 270 -19.54 21.32 -32.13
C MET A 270 -18.82 19.96 -31.96
N ASP A 271 -17.57 19.87 -32.37
CA ASP A 271 -16.75 18.72 -32.03
C ASP A 271 -16.43 18.76 -30.52
N LYS A 272 -16.57 17.63 -29.87
CA LYS A 272 -16.24 17.50 -28.44
C LYS A 272 -14.76 17.79 -28.14
N ARG A 273 -13.87 17.53 -29.09
CA ARG A 273 -12.44 17.81 -28.98
C ARG A 273 -12.17 19.31 -28.91
N ASP A 274 -12.85 20.10 -29.76
CA ASP A 274 -12.72 21.56 -29.77
C ASP A 274 -13.22 22.17 -28.46
N VAL A 275 -14.34 21.66 -27.95
CA VAL A 275 -14.87 22.09 -26.64
C VAL A 275 -13.90 21.74 -25.50
N LEU A 276 -13.36 20.53 -25.51
CA LEU A 276 -12.36 20.12 -24.51
C LEU A 276 -11.12 21.03 -24.57
N LEU A 277 -10.62 21.33 -25.78
CA LEU A 277 -9.45 22.20 -25.93
C LEU A 277 -9.73 23.62 -25.39
N GLN A 278 -10.92 24.16 -25.63
CA GLN A 278 -11.34 25.45 -25.09
C GLN A 278 -11.39 25.41 -23.53
N GLU A 279 -11.91 24.36 -22.95
CA GLU A 279 -11.92 24.20 -21.47
C GLU A 279 -10.50 24.07 -20.92
N LEU A 280 -9.64 23.28 -21.56
CA LEU A 280 -8.23 23.13 -21.16
C LEU A 280 -7.44 24.44 -21.23
N GLN A 281 -7.75 25.30 -22.23
CA GLN A 281 -7.12 26.62 -22.39
C GLN A 281 -7.53 27.64 -21.31
N LYS A 282 -8.68 27.43 -20.66
CA LYS A 282 -9.13 28.30 -19.55
C LYS A 282 -8.39 28.00 -18.24
N LEU A 283 -7.80 26.82 -18.13
CA LEU A 283 -7.10 26.39 -16.93
C LEU A 283 -5.68 26.96 -16.94
N ASP A 284 -5.38 27.79 -15.95
CA ASP A 284 -4.08 28.47 -15.82
C ASP A 284 -3.05 27.52 -15.22
N GLY A 285 -2.57 26.56 -16.02
CA GLY A 285 -1.41 25.70 -15.68
C GLY A 285 -1.66 24.49 -14.78
N GLY A 286 -2.90 24.13 -14.45
CA GLY A 286 -3.25 22.96 -13.63
C GLY A 286 -3.07 21.63 -14.39
N GLN A 287 -2.91 20.54 -13.64
CA GLN A 287 -2.96 19.19 -14.19
C GLN A 287 -4.41 18.73 -14.38
N VAL A 288 -4.70 18.07 -15.49
CA VAL A 288 -6.05 17.63 -15.85
C VAL A 288 -6.10 16.13 -16.11
N LEU A 289 -7.08 15.47 -15.52
CA LEU A 289 -7.42 14.09 -15.81
C LEU A 289 -8.68 14.05 -16.69
N VAL A 290 -8.56 13.50 -17.90
CA VAL A 290 -9.66 13.37 -18.86
C VAL A 290 -10.09 11.91 -18.92
N PHE A 291 -11.37 11.64 -18.70
CA PHE A 291 -11.93 10.29 -18.82
C PHE A 291 -12.45 10.01 -20.22
N ALA A 292 -11.97 8.95 -20.84
CA ALA A 292 -12.45 8.45 -22.13
C ALA A 292 -13.05 7.04 -21.98
N ARG A 293 -14.17 6.79 -22.68
CA ARG A 293 -14.95 5.56 -22.51
C ARG A 293 -14.22 4.28 -22.97
N THR A 294 -13.32 4.39 -23.96
CA THR A 294 -12.64 3.24 -24.55
C THR A 294 -11.15 3.53 -24.72
N ARG A 295 -10.32 2.46 -24.72
CA ARG A 295 -8.88 2.54 -24.98
C ARG A 295 -8.54 3.29 -26.28
N VAL A 296 -9.20 2.94 -27.39
CA VAL A 296 -8.96 3.59 -28.69
C VAL A 296 -9.19 5.10 -28.60
N ARG A 297 -10.29 5.53 -27.97
CA ARG A 297 -10.54 6.96 -27.77
C ARG A 297 -9.54 7.62 -26.84
N THR A 298 -8.99 6.85 -25.87
CA THR A 298 -7.96 7.35 -24.96
C THR A 298 -6.67 7.62 -25.73
N GLU A 299 -6.25 6.69 -26.59
CA GLU A 299 -5.09 6.81 -27.47
C GLU A 299 -5.27 7.99 -28.45
N ASP A 300 -6.34 7.96 -29.26
CA ASP A 300 -6.66 9.01 -30.25
C ASP A 300 -6.73 10.40 -29.64
N LEU A 301 -7.28 10.53 -28.42
CA LEU A 301 -7.43 11.83 -27.77
C LEU A 301 -6.09 12.32 -27.20
N ALA A 302 -5.29 11.46 -26.60
CA ALA A 302 -3.97 11.83 -26.09
C ALA A 302 -3.04 12.28 -27.22
N ASP A 303 -3.01 11.54 -28.34
CA ASP A 303 -2.21 11.88 -29.53
C ASP A 303 -2.68 13.23 -30.12
N TRP A 304 -3.99 13.41 -30.28
CA TRP A 304 -4.55 14.66 -30.78
C TRP A 304 -4.23 15.87 -29.89
N LEU A 305 -4.31 15.72 -28.55
CA LEU A 305 -3.91 16.77 -27.60
C LEU A 305 -2.42 17.11 -27.72
N GLY A 306 -1.58 16.11 -27.96
CA GLY A 306 -0.16 16.28 -28.24
C GLY A 306 0.08 17.10 -29.52
N GLU A 307 -0.68 16.84 -30.58
CA GLU A 307 -0.65 17.64 -31.84
C GLU A 307 -1.09 19.10 -31.63
N GLN A 308 -1.96 19.36 -30.64
CA GLN A 308 -2.34 20.73 -30.24
C GLN A 308 -1.28 21.40 -29.32
N GLY A 309 -0.14 20.77 -29.07
CA GLY A 309 0.95 21.34 -28.29
C GLY A 309 0.82 21.16 -26.77
N LEU A 310 -0.13 20.34 -26.29
CA LEU A 310 -0.30 20.02 -24.88
C LEU A 310 0.58 18.83 -24.50
N ASN A 311 1.20 18.85 -23.31
CA ASN A 311 1.95 17.71 -22.81
C ASN A 311 0.98 16.67 -22.24
N ALA A 312 0.47 15.79 -23.10
CA ALA A 312 -0.53 14.77 -22.81
C ALA A 312 0.06 13.36 -22.92
N ASP A 313 -0.47 12.44 -22.14
CA ASP A 313 -0.17 11.00 -22.22
C ASP A 313 -1.44 10.20 -21.90
N MET A 314 -1.44 8.89 -22.14
CA MET A 314 -2.61 8.03 -22.01
C MET A 314 -2.45 6.99 -20.91
N LEU A 315 -3.60 6.49 -20.41
CA LEU A 315 -3.64 5.39 -19.43
C LEU A 315 -4.84 4.45 -19.67
N HIS A 316 -4.57 3.21 -20.08
CA HIS A 316 -5.63 2.21 -20.32
C HIS A 316 -5.14 0.78 -20.04
N GLY A 317 -6.08 -0.19 -20.01
CA GLY A 317 -5.82 -1.57 -19.56
C GLY A 317 -4.80 -2.36 -20.38
N ASP A 318 -4.66 -2.10 -21.68
CA ASP A 318 -3.79 -2.86 -22.58
C ASP A 318 -2.31 -2.41 -22.54
N MET A 319 -2.01 -1.31 -21.85
CA MET A 319 -0.65 -0.84 -21.69
C MET A 319 0.17 -1.79 -20.81
N ARG A 320 1.44 -1.98 -21.16
CA ARG A 320 2.38 -2.72 -20.30
C ARG A 320 2.53 -2.02 -18.95
N GLN A 321 2.53 -2.80 -17.86
CA GLN A 321 2.56 -2.25 -16.50
C GLN A 321 3.71 -1.26 -16.25
N ALA A 322 4.90 -1.54 -16.77
CA ALA A 322 6.05 -0.63 -16.63
C ALA A 322 5.80 0.74 -17.29
N ILE A 323 5.08 0.78 -18.42
CA ILE A 323 4.71 2.02 -19.11
C ILE A 323 3.65 2.77 -18.29
N ARG A 324 2.63 2.09 -17.81
CA ARG A 324 1.58 2.68 -16.95
C ARG A 324 2.18 3.37 -15.72
N LEU A 325 3.06 2.67 -15.00
CA LEU A 325 3.74 3.23 -13.83
C LEU A 325 4.63 4.43 -14.19
N LYS A 326 5.27 4.43 -15.37
CA LYS A 326 6.06 5.56 -15.85
C LYS A 326 5.17 6.78 -16.10
N VAL A 327 4.05 6.60 -16.80
CA VAL A 327 3.09 7.68 -17.11
C VAL A 327 2.52 8.26 -15.80
N LEU A 328 2.08 7.41 -14.88
CA LEU A 328 1.56 7.86 -13.58
C LEU A 328 2.59 8.64 -12.76
N ARG A 329 3.86 8.20 -12.74
CA ARG A 329 4.93 8.95 -12.06
C ARG A 329 5.17 10.31 -12.69
N LYS A 330 5.16 10.40 -14.02
CA LYS A 330 5.28 11.69 -14.73
C LYS A 330 4.11 12.61 -14.34
N PHE A 331 2.89 12.08 -14.34
CA PHE A 331 1.71 12.84 -13.95
C PHE A 331 1.79 13.30 -12.49
N LYS A 332 2.10 12.43 -11.56
CA LYS A 332 2.30 12.79 -10.13
C LYS A 332 3.38 13.84 -9.87
N ARG A 333 4.39 13.96 -10.76
CA ARG A 333 5.47 14.95 -10.66
C ARG A 333 5.15 16.28 -11.37
N GLY A 334 3.97 16.41 -11.96
CA GLY A 334 3.63 17.60 -12.74
C GLY A 334 4.33 17.66 -14.10
N GLU A 335 4.98 16.58 -14.54
CA GLU A 335 5.66 16.49 -15.83
C GLU A 335 4.69 16.35 -17.02
N LEU A 336 3.44 15.99 -16.76
CA LEU A 336 2.34 15.92 -17.74
C LEU A 336 1.26 16.91 -17.33
N GLN A 337 0.75 17.64 -18.31
CA GLN A 337 -0.36 18.57 -18.15
C GLN A 337 -1.71 17.84 -18.21
N VAL A 338 -1.86 16.91 -19.17
CA VAL A 338 -3.10 16.18 -19.37
C VAL A 338 -2.84 14.68 -19.33
N LEU A 339 -3.62 13.96 -18.52
CA LEU A 339 -3.66 12.49 -18.54
C LEU A 339 -5.01 12.05 -19.05
N VAL A 340 -5.05 11.39 -20.21
CA VAL A 340 -6.27 10.79 -20.75
C VAL A 340 -6.35 9.34 -20.29
N ALA A 341 -7.42 8.96 -19.59
CA ALA A 341 -7.52 7.62 -19.02
C ALA A 341 -8.90 6.99 -19.25
N THR A 342 -8.95 5.65 -19.29
CA THR A 342 -10.22 4.94 -19.16
C THR A 342 -10.64 4.88 -17.69
N ASP A 343 -11.95 4.88 -17.41
CA ASP A 343 -12.49 4.81 -16.03
C ASP A 343 -11.83 3.69 -15.19
N VAL A 344 -11.71 2.49 -15.77
CA VAL A 344 -11.09 1.33 -15.08
C VAL A 344 -9.61 1.57 -14.78
N ALA A 345 -8.88 2.24 -15.68
CA ALA A 345 -7.45 2.47 -15.51
C ALA A 345 -7.13 3.64 -14.57
N ALA A 346 -8.04 4.60 -14.44
CA ALA A 346 -7.89 5.75 -13.56
C ALA A 346 -8.39 5.49 -12.12
N ARG A 347 -9.14 4.42 -11.90
CA ARG A 347 -9.58 4.02 -10.55
C ARG A 347 -8.37 3.75 -9.65
N GLY A 348 -8.44 4.23 -8.41
CA GLY A 348 -7.36 4.07 -7.43
C GLY A 348 -6.12 4.93 -7.70
N ILE A 349 -6.20 5.89 -8.65
CA ILE A 349 -5.14 6.88 -8.83
C ILE A 349 -5.37 8.01 -7.82
N ASP A 350 -4.49 8.07 -6.84
CA ASP A 350 -4.41 9.22 -5.93
C ASP A 350 -3.40 10.23 -6.49
N VAL A 351 -3.88 11.41 -6.88
CA VAL A 351 -3.08 12.54 -7.35
C VAL A 351 -3.54 13.79 -6.62
N SER A 352 -2.68 14.34 -5.80
CA SER A 352 -2.90 15.63 -5.16
C SER A 352 -2.67 16.77 -6.15
N GLY A 353 -3.50 17.82 -6.07
CA GLY A 353 -3.30 19.05 -6.88
C GLY A 353 -3.87 18.98 -8.29
N LEU A 354 -4.88 18.14 -8.56
CA LEU A 354 -5.71 18.25 -9.77
C LEU A 354 -6.52 19.54 -9.69
N GLY A 355 -6.45 20.34 -10.75
CA GLY A 355 -7.21 21.57 -10.91
C GLY A 355 -8.66 21.35 -11.30
#